data_45ef5e785429c19fbcc2ef422afdea19
#
_entry.id   45ef5e785429c19fbcc2ef422afdea19
#
_cell.length_a   1.000
_cell.length_b   1.000
_cell.length_c   1.000
_cell.angle_alpha   90.00
_cell.angle_beta   90.00
_cell.angle_gamma   90.00
#
_symmetry.space_group_name_H-M   'P 1'
#
loop_
_entity.id
_entity.type
_entity.pdbx_description
1 polymer ?
#
loop_
_entity_poly.entity_id
_entity_poly.type
_entity_poly.pdbx_seq_one_letter_code
_entity_poly.pdbx_strand_id
1 'polypeptide(L)'
;NITQVGLNFSRPAAQILGQYYQFIRLGFQGYKEVQYNSLQIAKYIHSQIAKMTPFVNYSEDVVNPLFIWYMKPEYAKNAKWTLYDLQDKLAQHGWMVPAYTLPA
;
A
#
# COMPACT_ATOMS: atom_id res chain seq x y z
N ASN A 1 -4.57 -14.24 -9.55
CA ASN A 1 -4.31 -13.32 -10.69
C ASN A 1 -5.64 -12.76 -11.17
N ILE A 2 -5.99 -11.56 -10.69
CA ILE A 2 -7.08 -10.81 -11.30
C ILE A 2 -6.49 -10.13 -12.51
N THR A 3 -6.71 -10.72 -13.67
CA THR A 3 -6.34 -10.11 -14.95
C THR A 3 -7.35 -8.98 -15.20
N GLN A 4 -6.95 -7.74 -15.04
CA GLN A 4 -7.77 -6.61 -15.48
C GLN A 4 -7.72 -6.56 -17.01
N VAL A 5 -8.75 -7.07 -17.64
CA VAL A 5 -8.96 -6.90 -19.08
C VAL A 5 -9.67 -5.57 -19.29
N GLY A 6 -8.91 -4.52 -19.50
CA GLY A 6 -9.43 -3.21 -19.88
C GLY A 6 -9.67 -3.16 -21.40
N LEU A 7 -10.90 -2.88 -21.80
CA LEU A 7 -11.21 -2.56 -23.19
C LEU A 7 -10.71 -1.15 -23.52
N ASN A 8 -9.66 -1.06 -24.36
CA ASN A 8 -9.05 0.21 -24.77
C ASN A 8 -9.64 0.70 -26.09
N PHE A 9 -10.84 1.29 -26.01
CA PHE A 9 -11.47 2.01 -27.13
C PHE A 9 -11.39 3.52 -26.90
N SER A 10 -11.83 4.29 -27.90
CA SER A 10 -11.96 5.75 -27.78
C SER A 10 -12.79 6.12 -26.55
N ARG A 11 -12.27 7.04 -25.74
CA ARG A 11 -12.91 7.47 -24.49
C ARG A 11 -13.04 8.98 -24.45
N PRO A 12 -14.02 9.54 -23.72
CA PRO A 12 -14.08 10.96 -23.42
C PRO A 12 -12.80 11.47 -22.76
N ALA A 13 -12.41 12.70 -23.03
CA ALA A 13 -11.20 13.34 -22.51
C ALA A 13 -11.29 13.73 -21.01
N ALA A 14 -12.34 13.35 -20.29
CA ALA A 14 -12.55 13.73 -18.89
C ALA A 14 -11.37 13.33 -17.98
N GLN A 15 -10.79 12.15 -18.20
CA GLN A 15 -9.63 11.67 -17.43
C GLN A 15 -8.38 12.53 -17.68
N ILE A 16 -8.15 12.97 -18.92
CA ILE A 16 -7.05 13.85 -19.28
C ILE A 16 -7.24 15.22 -18.65
N LEU A 17 -8.46 15.78 -18.70
CA LEU A 17 -8.79 17.06 -18.07
C LEU A 17 -8.65 16.98 -16.54
N GLY A 18 -9.07 15.88 -15.92
CA GLY A 18 -8.90 15.65 -14.49
C GLY A 18 -7.42 15.62 -14.08
N GLN A 19 -6.57 14.95 -14.86
CA GLN A 19 -5.12 14.92 -14.63
C GLN A 19 -4.49 16.30 -14.81
N TYR A 20 -4.86 17.02 -15.87
CA TYR A 20 -4.41 18.39 -16.10
C TYR A 20 -4.79 19.34 -14.95
N TYR A 21 -6.03 19.24 -14.47
CA TYR A 21 -6.51 19.99 -13.32
C TYR A 21 -5.64 19.74 -12.07
N GLN A 22 -5.30 18.48 -11.79
CA GLN A 22 -4.46 18.14 -10.65
C GLN A 22 -3.04 18.70 -10.79
N PHE A 23 -2.46 18.67 -11.99
CA PHE A 23 -1.15 19.26 -12.24
C PHE A 23 -1.13 20.76 -12.00
N ILE A 24 -2.17 21.48 -12.46
CA ILE A 24 -2.28 22.92 -12.24
C ILE A 24 -2.54 23.25 -10.77
N ARG A 25 -3.44 22.50 -10.12
CA ARG A 25 -3.83 22.72 -8.73
C ARG A 25 -2.66 22.52 -7.77
N LEU A 26 -1.92 21.46 -7.91
CA LEU A 26 -0.83 21.11 -7.00
C LEU A 26 0.49 21.72 -7.43
N GLY A 27 0.77 21.76 -8.73
CA GLY A 27 2.07 22.13 -9.27
C GLY A 27 3.18 21.21 -8.77
N PHE A 28 4.39 21.50 -9.15
CA PHE A 28 5.57 20.71 -8.73
C PHE A 28 5.72 20.69 -7.21
N GLN A 29 5.57 21.83 -6.56
CA GLN A 29 5.75 21.94 -5.11
C GLN A 29 4.68 21.14 -4.35
N GLY A 30 3.41 21.24 -4.78
CA GLY A 30 2.33 20.48 -4.15
C GLY A 30 2.52 18.97 -4.27
N TYR A 31 2.91 18.48 -5.45
CA TYR A 31 3.24 17.06 -5.62
C TYR A 31 4.42 16.62 -4.76
N LYS A 32 5.47 17.43 -4.70
CA LYS A 32 6.64 17.17 -3.86
C LYS A 32 6.25 17.03 -2.38
N GLU A 33 5.41 17.93 -1.88
CA GLU A 33 4.94 17.89 -0.48
C GLU A 33 4.08 16.64 -0.21
N VAL A 34 3.15 16.31 -1.09
CA VAL A 34 2.31 15.11 -0.97
C VAL A 34 3.18 13.85 -0.93
N GLN A 35 4.13 13.72 -1.86
CA GLN A 35 5.02 12.57 -1.91
C GLN A 35 5.95 12.49 -0.70
N TYR A 36 6.47 13.61 -0.25
CA TYR A 36 7.29 13.67 0.95
C TYR A 36 6.51 13.21 2.19
N ASN A 37 5.30 13.73 2.39
CA ASN A 37 4.46 13.37 3.52
C ASN A 37 4.07 11.90 3.48
N SER A 38 3.72 11.38 2.30
CA SER A 38 3.41 9.95 2.11
C SER A 38 4.60 9.07 2.46
N LEU A 39 5.81 9.47 2.06
CA LEU A 39 7.03 8.74 2.41
C LEU A 39 7.30 8.76 3.92
N GLN A 40 7.10 9.91 4.57
CA GLN A 40 7.29 10.01 6.03
C GLN A 40 6.30 9.12 6.79
N ILE A 41 5.03 9.09 6.36
CA ILE A 41 4.02 8.21 6.94
C ILE A 41 4.40 6.75 6.74
N ALA A 42 4.82 6.36 5.54
CA ALA A 42 5.25 4.99 5.25
C ALA A 42 6.44 4.57 6.12
N LYS A 43 7.45 5.44 6.27
CA LYS A 43 8.59 5.19 7.17
C LYS A 43 8.17 5.04 8.62
N TYR A 44 7.25 5.87 9.08
CA TYR A 44 6.71 5.77 10.43
C TYR A 44 6.02 4.42 10.67
N ILE A 45 5.10 4.02 9.79
CA ILE A 45 4.38 2.75 9.92
C ILE A 45 5.35 1.56 9.84
N HIS A 46 6.29 1.59 8.90
CA HIS A 46 7.36 0.59 8.77
C HIS A 46 8.12 0.42 10.10
N SER A 47 8.51 1.51 10.74
CA SER A 47 9.21 1.49 12.03
C SER A 47 8.35 0.92 13.16
N GLN A 48 7.03 1.16 13.15
CA GLN A 48 6.13 0.61 14.15
C GLN A 48 5.92 -0.91 13.95
N ILE A 49 5.77 -1.35 12.71
CA ILE A 49 5.65 -2.79 12.39
C ILE A 49 6.93 -3.54 12.77
N ALA A 50 8.10 -2.94 12.58
CA ALA A 50 9.37 -3.54 13.01
C ALA A 50 9.45 -3.80 14.52
N LYS A 51 8.71 -3.07 15.34
CA LYS A 51 8.62 -3.27 16.80
C LYS A 51 7.62 -4.34 17.20
N MET A 52 6.75 -4.76 16.29
CA MET A 52 5.74 -5.79 16.56
C MET A 52 6.36 -7.17 16.44
N THR A 53 6.29 -7.95 17.49
CA THR A 53 6.91 -9.28 17.58
C THR A 53 6.50 -10.25 16.47
N PRO A 54 5.21 -10.34 16.02
CA PRO A 54 4.79 -11.32 15.02
C PRO A 54 5.23 -11.01 13.60
N PHE A 55 5.65 -9.77 13.30
CA PHE A 55 5.86 -9.29 11.94
C PHE A 55 7.30 -9.00 11.62
N VAL A 56 7.62 -9.09 10.33
CA VAL A 56 8.92 -8.71 9.74
C VAL A 56 8.67 -7.88 8.50
N ASN A 57 9.37 -6.78 8.37
CA ASN A 57 9.40 -6.02 7.12
C ASN A 57 10.24 -6.77 6.07
N TYR A 58 9.75 -6.80 4.83
CA TYR A 58 10.45 -7.46 3.73
C TYR A 58 11.71 -6.69 3.32
N SER A 59 11.68 -5.36 3.39
CA SER A 59 12.82 -4.49 3.09
C SER A 59 13.27 -3.72 4.34
N GLU A 60 14.57 -3.47 4.44
CA GLU A 60 15.14 -2.68 5.54
C GLU A 60 14.76 -1.21 5.43
N ASP A 61 14.71 -0.68 4.21
CA ASP A 61 14.45 0.73 3.93
C ASP A 61 13.17 0.96 3.13
N VAL A 62 12.55 2.11 3.38
CA VAL A 62 11.40 2.62 2.64
C VAL A 62 11.87 3.75 1.72
N VAL A 63 12.01 3.45 0.43
CA VAL A 63 12.42 4.41 -0.62
C VAL A 63 11.21 5.06 -1.28
N ASN A 64 10.15 4.29 -1.50
CA ASN A 64 8.86 4.74 -2.00
C ASN A 64 7.82 4.68 -0.88
N PRO A 65 6.69 5.41 -0.98
CA PRO A 65 5.62 5.32 0.02
C PRO A 65 4.85 3.99 -0.07
N LEU A 66 5.59 2.90 -0.12
CA LEU A 66 5.13 1.52 -0.20
C LEU A 66 6.13 0.64 0.52
N PHE A 67 5.66 -0.29 1.31
CA PHE A 67 6.48 -1.33 1.91
C PHE A 67 5.67 -2.61 2.11
N ILE A 68 6.36 -3.73 2.24
CA ILE A 68 5.77 -5.05 2.39
C ILE A 68 6.26 -5.63 3.71
N TRP A 69 5.38 -6.31 4.42
CA TRP A 69 5.68 -7.02 5.64
C TRP A 69 4.95 -8.37 5.66
N TYR A 70 5.44 -9.31 6.44
CA TYR A 70 4.88 -10.64 6.55
C TYR A 70 4.94 -11.15 7.99
N MET A 71 4.20 -12.21 8.28
CA MET A 71 4.23 -12.86 9.58
C MET A 71 5.43 -13.79 9.68
N LYS A 72 6.15 -13.74 10.79
CA LYS A 72 7.26 -14.67 11.06
C LYS A 72 6.78 -16.12 10.96
N PRO A 73 7.53 -17.02 10.31
CA PRO A 73 7.10 -18.42 10.14
C PRO A 73 6.79 -19.15 11.46
N GLU A 74 7.52 -18.86 12.51
CA GLU A 74 7.32 -19.41 13.85
C GLU A 74 5.98 -19.02 14.46
N TYR A 75 5.52 -17.77 14.21
CA TYR A 75 4.19 -17.31 14.62
C TYR A 75 3.10 -17.84 13.72
N ALA A 76 3.34 -17.89 12.41
CA ALA A 76 2.38 -18.39 11.43
C ALA A 76 1.97 -19.84 11.70
N LYS A 77 2.92 -20.69 12.15
CA LYS A 77 2.65 -22.10 12.49
C LYS A 77 1.69 -22.26 13.68
N ASN A 78 1.73 -21.35 14.63
CA ASN A 78 0.97 -21.42 15.89
C ASN A 78 -0.24 -20.47 15.90
N ALA A 79 -0.33 -19.54 14.95
CA ALA A 79 -1.42 -18.58 14.87
C ALA A 79 -2.71 -19.26 14.41
N LYS A 80 -3.82 -18.90 15.06
CA LYS A 80 -5.18 -19.32 14.65
C LYS A 80 -5.80 -18.37 13.61
N TRP A 81 -5.03 -17.45 13.09
CA TRP A 81 -5.45 -16.42 12.14
C TRP A 81 -4.36 -16.20 11.09
N THR A 82 -4.73 -15.63 9.97
CA THR A 82 -3.87 -15.35 8.83
C THR A 82 -3.79 -13.84 8.56
N LEU A 83 -2.89 -13.42 7.67
CA LEU A 83 -2.84 -12.03 7.21
C LEU A 83 -4.11 -11.63 6.44
N TYR A 84 -4.83 -12.59 5.84
CA TYR A 84 -6.13 -12.33 5.21
C TYR A 84 -7.19 -11.98 6.26
N ASP A 85 -7.20 -12.66 7.41
CA ASP A 85 -8.09 -12.34 8.52
C ASP A 85 -7.78 -10.95 9.08
N LEU A 86 -6.50 -10.58 9.14
CA LEU A 86 -6.07 -9.24 9.54
C LEU A 86 -6.52 -8.18 8.54
N GLN A 87 -6.41 -8.45 7.24
CA GLN A 87 -6.93 -7.57 6.19
C GLN A 87 -8.41 -7.30 6.39
N ASP A 88 -9.21 -8.34 6.59
CA ASP A 88 -10.66 -8.22 6.80
C ASP A 88 -10.99 -7.45 8.08
N LYS A 89 -10.22 -7.67 9.13
CA LYS A 89 -10.38 -6.94 10.39
C LYS A 89 -10.06 -5.46 10.25
N LEU A 90 -9.00 -5.11 9.55
CA LEU A 90 -8.63 -3.74 9.26
C LEU A 90 -9.69 -3.04 8.38
N ALA A 91 -10.24 -3.76 7.41
CA ALA A 91 -11.32 -3.25 6.56
C ALA A 91 -12.58 -2.88 7.36
N GLN A 92 -12.92 -3.64 8.41
CA GLN A 92 -14.02 -3.32 9.32
C GLN A 92 -13.81 -1.97 10.06
N HIS A 93 -12.57 -1.53 10.19
CA HIS A 93 -12.19 -0.23 10.78
C HIS A 93 -11.89 0.85 9.74
N GLY A 94 -12.20 0.58 8.47
CA GLY A 94 -12.01 1.54 7.38
C GLY A 94 -10.60 1.57 6.76
N TRP A 95 -9.73 0.61 7.11
CA TRP A 95 -8.38 0.52 6.57
C TRP A 95 -8.28 -0.55 5.50
N MET A 96 -7.89 -0.15 4.30
CA MET A 96 -7.65 -1.06 3.17
C MET A 96 -6.17 -1.42 3.09
N VAL A 97 -5.80 -2.56 3.70
CA VAL A 97 -4.43 -3.09 3.67
C VAL A 97 -4.48 -4.47 3.02
N PRO A 98 -4.16 -4.56 1.72
CA PRO A 98 -4.32 -5.82 0.99
C PRO A 98 -3.26 -6.87 1.39
N ALA A 99 -3.69 -8.12 1.51
CA ALA A 99 -2.83 -9.27 1.68
C ALA A 99 -2.69 -10.03 0.36
N TYR A 100 -1.46 -10.46 0.05
CA TYR A 100 -1.15 -11.19 -1.18
C TYR A 100 -0.32 -12.43 -0.88
N THR A 101 -0.53 -13.47 -1.68
CA THR A 101 0.38 -14.60 -1.74
C THR A 101 1.45 -14.30 -2.76
N LEU A 102 2.72 -14.30 -2.35
CA LEU A 102 3.82 -14.18 -3.29
C LEU A 102 3.97 -15.52 -4.05
N PRO A 103 4.19 -15.49 -5.36
CA PRO A 103 4.53 -16.70 -6.10
C PRO A 103 5.84 -17.30 -5.57
N ALA A 104 5.86 -18.61 -5.50
CA ALA A 104 7.04 -19.38 -5.09
C ALA A 104 8.17 -19.25 -6.12
#